data_125793db829190ebfab878ffa7a304cd
#
_entry.id   125793db829190ebfab878ffa7a304cd
#
_cell.length_a   1.000
_cell.length_b   1.000
_cell.length_c   1.000
_cell.angle_alpha   90.00
_cell.angle_beta   90.00
_cell.angle_gamma   90.00
#
_symmetry.space_group_name_H-M   'P 1'
#
loop_
_entity.id
_entity.type
_entity.pdbx_description
1 polymer ?
#
loop_
_entity_poly.entity_id
_entity_poly.type
_entity_poly.pdbx_seq_one_letter_code
_entity_poly.pdbx_strand_id
1 'polypeptide(L)'
;NHGGIAAYSYDVNTGSERFDESLRVKPLKFLDDYHIYYERTDRGIRIDDSDIPSAEVKAYYIKESSYYDQNTSSFHTRVQALCPVMFREDDFGDGVTKYPLFWIRYDDLAPFLSKQTIMTSNLNNAAVMSMDDYFTLNAYKVKIYKTTIMLGKTLAQVAGSDSVKLSAEQRRIE
;
A
#
# COMPACT_ATOMS: atom_id res chain seq x y z
N ASN A 1 -3.32 19.93 -14.67
CA ASN A 1 -2.10 19.24 -14.25
C ASN A 1 -1.40 20.01 -13.15
N HIS A 2 -1.94 20.02 -11.95
CA HIS A 2 -1.34 20.67 -10.82
C HIS A 2 -0.65 19.61 -9.95
N GLY A 3 0.58 19.18 -10.33
CA GLY A 3 1.46 18.44 -9.43
C GLY A 3 0.85 17.24 -8.71
N GLY A 4 -0.03 16.50 -9.39
CA GLY A 4 -0.69 15.33 -8.81
C GLY A 4 0.31 14.21 -8.58
N ILE A 5 0.11 13.47 -7.49
CA ILE A 5 0.87 12.27 -7.15
C ILE A 5 0.70 11.24 -8.27
N ALA A 6 1.81 10.65 -8.72
CA ALA A 6 1.77 9.56 -9.70
C ALA A 6 1.34 8.25 -9.03
N ALA A 7 0.32 7.60 -9.61
CA ALA A 7 -0.13 6.28 -9.21
C ALA A 7 0.25 5.25 -10.28
N TYR A 8 0.63 4.05 -9.85
CA TYR A 8 1.08 2.96 -10.71
C TYR A 8 0.22 1.72 -10.51
N SER A 9 -0.12 1.03 -11.58
CA SER A 9 -0.98 -0.14 -11.55
C SER A 9 -0.45 -1.23 -10.62
N TYR A 10 -1.34 -1.86 -9.86
CA TYR A 10 -1.04 -3.07 -9.13
C TYR A 10 -1.16 -4.27 -10.09
N ASP A 11 -0.06 -4.96 -10.35
CA ASP A 11 -0.06 -6.16 -11.19
C ASP A 11 -0.05 -7.41 -10.29
N VAL A 12 -1.19 -8.08 -10.24
CA VAL A 12 -1.38 -9.29 -9.44
C VAL A 12 -0.58 -10.48 -10.02
N ASN A 13 -0.39 -10.51 -11.35
CA ASN A 13 0.16 -11.67 -12.03
C ASN A 13 1.68 -11.74 -11.98
N THR A 14 2.35 -10.61 -12.18
CA THR A 14 3.81 -10.57 -12.19
C THR A 14 4.39 -10.32 -10.80
N GLY A 15 3.59 -9.77 -9.90
CA GLY A 15 4.05 -9.37 -8.56
C GLY A 15 5.22 -8.38 -8.61
N SER A 16 5.49 -7.79 -9.77
CA SER A 16 6.56 -6.82 -9.92
C SER A 16 5.99 -5.44 -9.70
N GLU A 17 6.36 -4.87 -8.58
CA GLU A 17 6.06 -3.47 -8.29
C GLU A 17 7.05 -2.59 -9.05
N ARG A 18 6.76 -2.34 -10.31
CA ARG A 18 7.52 -1.41 -11.14
C ARG A 18 6.83 -0.05 -11.15
N PHE A 19 7.63 0.99 -11.09
CA PHE A 19 7.17 2.38 -11.16
C PHE A 19 7.50 2.98 -12.54
N ASP A 20 7.22 2.19 -13.59
CA ASP A 20 7.45 2.60 -14.97
C ASP A 20 6.29 3.46 -15.47
N GLU A 21 6.58 4.41 -16.34
CA GLU A 21 5.58 5.31 -16.94
C GLU A 21 4.49 4.52 -17.71
N SER A 22 4.82 3.35 -18.26
CA SER A 22 3.87 2.45 -18.92
C SER A 22 2.79 1.90 -17.99
N LEU A 23 3.11 1.79 -16.69
CA LEU A 23 2.21 1.29 -15.65
C LEU A 23 1.46 2.42 -14.92
N ARG A 24 1.65 3.65 -15.35
CA ARG A 24 0.98 4.79 -14.75
C ARG A 24 -0.53 4.69 -14.91
N VAL A 25 -1.25 4.82 -13.82
CA VAL A 25 -2.72 4.76 -13.80
C VAL A 25 -3.28 5.95 -14.55
N LYS A 26 -4.14 5.67 -15.52
CA LYS A 26 -4.91 6.71 -16.23
C LYS A 26 -6.17 6.99 -15.40
N PRO A 27 -6.39 8.23 -14.92
CA PRO A 27 -7.50 8.54 -14.02
C PRO A 27 -8.87 8.09 -14.53
N LEU A 28 -9.20 8.36 -15.80
CA LEU A 28 -10.48 7.98 -16.38
C LEU A 28 -10.69 6.47 -16.38
N LYS A 29 -9.65 5.72 -16.85
CA LYS A 29 -9.73 4.26 -16.86
C LYS A 29 -9.91 3.70 -15.45
N PHE A 30 -9.23 4.28 -14.45
CA PHE A 30 -9.39 3.87 -13.06
C PHE A 30 -10.82 4.10 -12.56
N LEU A 31 -11.42 5.24 -12.86
CA LEU A 31 -12.80 5.54 -12.46
C LEU A 31 -13.79 4.56 -13.09
N ASP A 32 -13.59 4.26 -14.39
CA ASP A 32 -14.43 3.31 -15.12
C ASP A 32 -14.26 1.87 -14.59
N ASP A 33 -13.02 1.42 -14.36
CA ASP A 33 -12.70 0.07 -13.88
C ASP A 33 -13.28 -0.20 -12.47
N TYR A 34 -13.39 0.83 -11.62
CA TYR A 34 -13.92 0.72 -10.25
C TYR A 34 -15.34 1.25 -10.09
N HIS A 35 -16.02 1.58 -11.21
CA HIS A 35 -17.40 2.09 -11.24
C HIS A 35 -17.61 3.32 -10.36
N ILE A 36 -16.63 4.23 -10.35
CA ILE A 36 -16.71 5.50 -9.64
C ILE A 36 -17.37 6.52 -10.55
N TYR A 37 -18.49 7.09 -10.11
CA TYR A 37 -19.19 8.10 -10.88
C TYR A 37 -18.36 9.38 -10.97
N TYR A 38 -18.35 10.00 -12.15
CA TYR A 38 -17.68 11.28 -12.39
C TYR A 38 -18.41 12.11 -13.45
N GLU A 39 -18.33 13.42 -13.33
CA GLU A 39 -18.83 14.35 -14.31
C GLU A 39 -17.67 14.98 -15.10
N ARG A 40 -17.85 15.12 -16.40
CA ARG A 40 -16.93 15.87 -17.25
C ARG A 40 -17.36 17.32 -17.28
N THR A 41 -16.48 18.22 -16.88
CA THR A 41 -16.68 19.66 -16.90
C THR A 41 -15.66 20.34 -17.80
N ASP A 42 -15.91 21.58 -18.19
CA ASP A 42 -14.95 22.38 -18.98
C ASP A 42 -13.59 22.55 -18.28
N ARG A 43 -13.54 22.39 -16.95
CA ARG A 43 -12.33 22.49 -16.13
C ARG A 43 -11.65 21.14 -15.85
N GLY A 44 -12.22 20.04 -16.32
CA GLY A 44 -11.73 18.68 -16.10
C GLY A 44 -12.79 17.73 -15.58
N ILE A 45 -12.36 16.77 -14.73
CA ILE A 45 -13.22 15.77 -14.13
C ILE A 45 -13.61 16.22 -12.72
N ARG A 46 -14.88 16.11 -12.40
CA ARG A 46 -15.43 16.30 -11.06
C ARG A 46 -15.93 14.97 -10.52
N ILE A 47 -15.56 14.66 -9.30
CA ILE A 47 -16.05 13.50 -8.55
C ILE A 47 -16.64 14.05 -7.26
N ASP A 48 -17.83 13.61 -6.88
CA ASP A 48 -18.38 13.97 -5.60
C ASP A 48 -17.70 13.18 -4.47
N ASP A 49 -17.51 13.79 -3.32
CA ASP A 49 -16.83 13.16 -2.17
C ASP A 49 -17.53 11.89 -1.70
N SER A 50 -18.85 11.78 -1.90
CA SER A 50 -19.63 10.57 -1.60
C SER A 50 -19.32 9.40 -2.52
N ASP A 51 -18.82 9.66 -3.73
CA ASP A 51 -18.53 8.63 -4.73
C ASP A 51 -17.08 8.12 -4.63
N ILE A 52 -16.26 8.80 -3.81
CA ILE A 52 -14.89 8.33 -3.54
C ILE A 52 -14.94 7.17 -2.57
N PRO A 53 -14.47 5.96 -2.95
CA PRO A 53 -14.56 4.76 -2.12
C PRO A 53 -13.54 4.74 -0.96
N SER A 54 -13.24 5.88 -0.38
CA SER A 54 -12.26 6.00 0.72
C SER A 54 -12.70 5.22 1.96
N ALA A 55 -13.99 5.12 2.22
CA ALA A 55 -14.55 4.33 3.32
C ALA A 55 -14.39 2.81 3.11
N GLU A 56 -14.24 2.35 1.88
CA GLU A 56 -14.02 0.94 1.54
C GLU A 56 -12.54 0.53 1.67
N VAL A 57 -11.62 1.50 1.76
CA VAL A 57 -10.20 1.22 2.02
C VAL A 57 -10.03 0.84 3.48
N LYS A 58 -9.74 -0.43 3.72
CA LYS A 58 -9.61 -1.00 5.08
C LYS A 58 -8.18 -1.42 5.42
N ALA A 59 -7.31 -1.52 4.43
CA ALA A 59 -5.92 -1.92 4.61
C ALA A 59 -5.00 -1.24 3.60
N TYR A 60 -3.70 -1.36 3.86
CA TYR A 60 -2.66 -0.90 2.97
C TYR A 60 -1.63 -2.01 2.78
N TYR A 61 -1.18 -2.23 1.54
CA TYR A 61 0.05 -2.94 1.32
C TYR A 61 1.20 -1.93 1.38
N ILE A 62 2.26 -2.32 2.06
CA ILE A 62 3.47 -1.52 2.24
C ILE A 62 4.61 -2.24 1.53
N LYS A 63 5.27 -1.55 0.61
CA LYS A 63 6.52 -2.02 0.04
C LYS A 63 7.67 -1.41 0.80
N GLU A 64 8.52 -2.26 1.32
CA GLU A 64 9.69 -1.90 2.11
C GLU A 64 10.96 -2.45 1.48
N SER A 65 12.08 -1.78 1.73
CA SER A 65 13.40 -2.34 1.55
C SER A 65 14.14 -2.35 2.87
N SER A 66 14.71 -3.49 3.20
CA SER A 66 15.56 -3.63 4.37
C SER A 66 17.00 -3.81 3.93
N TYR A 67 17.91 -3.13 4.60
CA TYR A 67 19.33 -3.24 4.36
C TYR A 67 20.10 -3.28 5.68
N TYR A 68 21.23 -3.95 5.66
CA TYR A 68 22.14 -4.03 6.78
C TYR A 68 23.23 -2.97 6.63
N ASP A 69 23.33 -2.07 7.60
CA ASP A 69 24.42 -1.11 7.65
C ASP A 69 25.59 -1.70 8.47
N GLN A 70 26.69 -1.98 7.78
CA GLN A 70 27.88 -2.54 8.40
C GLN A 70 28.58 -1.59 9.37
N ASN A 71 28.45 -0.28 9.17
CA ASN A 71 29.12 0.71 10.03
C ASN A 71 28.44 0.80 11.40
N THR A 72 27.12 0.71 11.43
CA THR A 72 26.32 0.75 12.66
C THR A 72 25.95 -0.63 13.18
N SER A 73 26.26 -1.69 12.42
CA SER A 73 25.86 -3.08 12.71
C SER A 73 24.37 -3.23 12.97
N SER A 74 23.55 -2.46 12.24
CA SER A 74 22.10 -2.44 12.41
C SER A 74 21.35 -2.66 11.11
N PHE A 75 20.12 -3.20 11.24
CA PHE A 75 19.18 -3.31 10.14
C PHE A 75 18.32 -2.04 10.08
N HIS A 76 18.14 -1.55 8.87
CA HIS A 76 17.26 -0.43 8.58
C HIS A 76 16.19 -0.87 7.60
N THR A 77 14.96 -0.43 7.84
CA THR A 77 13.84 -0.64 6.93
C THR A 77 13.32 0.71 6.46
N ARG A 78 13.15 0.84 5.16
CA ARG A 78 12.61 2.05 4.53
C ARG A 78 11.40 1.71 3.71
N VAL A 79 10.30 2.42 3.94
CA VAL A 79 9.10 2.36 3.11
C VAL A 79 9.40 2.95 1.73
N GLN A 80 9.05 2.22 0.69
CA GLN A 80 9.24 2.62 -0.71
C GLN A 80 7.93 3.04 -1.38
N ALA A 81 6.83 2.34 -1.06
CA ALA A 81 5.54 2.62 -1.64
C ALA A 81 4.39 2.10 -0.78
N LEU A 82 3.22 2.71 -0.97
CA LEU A 82 1.97 2.32 -0.35
C LEU A 82 0.94 1.97 -1.43
N CYS A 83 0.13 0.96 -1.18
CA CYS A 83 -1.00 0.59 -2.01
C CYS A 83 -2.26 0.47 -1.15
N PRO A 84 -3.25 1.35 -1.31
CA PRO A 84 -4.55 1.19 -0.64
C PRO A 84 -5.25 -0.05 -1.15
N VAL A 85 -5.88 -0.79 -0.24
CA VAL A 85 -6.63 -2.01 -0.51
C VAL A 85 -8.08 -1.78 -0.13
N MET A 86 -8.93 -1.83 -1.12
CA MET A 86 -10.38 -1.72 -0.98
C MET A 86 -10.97 -3.09 -0.67
N PHE A 87 -11.96 -3.13 0.22
CA PHE A 87 -12.68 -4.34 0.59
C PHE A 87 -14.12 -4.19 0.15
N ARG A 88 -14.57 -5.08 -0.73
CA ARG A 88 -15.98 -5.16 -1.16
C ARG A 88 -16.54 -6.53 -0.84
N GLU A 89 -17.79 -6.56 -0.41
CA GLU A 89 -18.54 -7.80 -0.28
C GLU A 89 -18.81 -8.36 -1.68
N ASP A 90 -18.69 -9.67 -1.81
CA ASP A 90 -19.04 -10.35 -3.05
C ASP A 90 -20.55 -10.31 -3.26
N ASP A 91 -21.01 -10.20 -4.51
CA ASP A 91 -22.42 -10.09 -4.89
C ASP A 91 -23.28 -11.26 -4.38
N PHE A 92 -22.66 -12.37 -3.98
CA PHE A 92 -23.32 -13.55 -3.43
C PHE A 92 -23.30 -13.62 -1.90
N GLY A 93 -22.70 -12.64 -1.20
CA GLY A 93 -22.68 -12.56 0.26
C GLY A 93 -21.78 -13.57 0.97
N ASP A 94 -20.97 -14.33 0.23
CA ASP A 94 -20.14 -15.42 0.77
C ASP A 94 -18.74 -14.98 1.22
N GLY A 95 -18.38 -13.71 1.06
CA GLY A 95 -17.05 -13.26 1.43
C GLY A 95 -16.76 -11.80 1.15
N VAL A 96 -15.56 -11.39 1.54
CA VAL A 96 -15.02 -10.04 1.26
C VAL A 96 -13.83 -10.17 0.34
N THR A 97 -13.95 -9.61 -0.84
CA THR A 97 -12.86 -9.57 -1.82
C THR A 97 -12.00 -8.32 -1.64
N LYS A 98 -10.69 -8.53 -1.70
CA LYS A 98 -9.68 -7.48 -1.55
C LYS A 98 -9.24 -6.99 -2.92
N TYR A 99 -9.36 -5.69 -3.13
CA TYR A 99 -8.97 -5.02 -4.36
C TYR A 99 -7.80 -4.06 -4.09
N PRO A 100 -6.53 -4.48 -4.34
CA PRO A 100 -5.41 -3.54 -4.34
C PRO A 100 -5.59 -2.55 -5.50
N LEU A 101 -5.58 -1.26 -5.20
CA LEU A 101 -5.96 -0.25 -6.18
C LEU A 101 -4.77 0.16 -7.06
N PHE A 102 -3.76 0.74 -6.45
CA PHE A 102 -2.57 1.25 -7.14
C PHE A 102 -1.43 1.49 -6.16
N TRP A 103 -0.21 1.47 -6.67
CA TRP A 103 0.97 1.86 -5.91
C TRP A 103 1.23 3.35 -6.01
N ILE A 104 1.61 3.97 -4.91
CA ILE A 104 2.13 5.34 -4.85
C ILE A 104 3.51 5.28 -4.21
N ARG A 105 4.49 5.92 -4.82
CA ARG A 105 5.82 6.03 -4.25
C ARG A 105 5.77 6.83 -2.96
N TYR A 106 6.49 6.37 -1.95
CA TYR A 106 6.50 7.02 -0.66
C TYR A 106 7.05 8.44 -0.72
N ASP A 107 8.10 8.67 -1.50
CA ASP A 107 8.71 10.00 -1.67
C ASP A 107 7.73 11.04 -2.23
N ASP A 108 6.76 10.61 -3.04
CA ASP A 108 5.70 11.48 -3.58
C ASP A 108 4.60 11.75 -2.52
N LEU A 109 4.42 10.84 -1.55
CA LEU A 109 3.42 10.96 -0.47
C LEU A 109 3.93 11.74 0.73
N ALA A 110 5.21 11.62 1.07
CA ALA A 110 5.80 12.17 2.29
C ALA A 110 5.45 13.64 2.56
N PRO A 111 5.45 14.56 1.57
CA PRO A 111 5.07 15.96 1.79
C PRO A 111 3.60 16.17 2.22
N PHE A 112 2.73 15.21 1.91
CA PHE A 112 1.33 15.24 2.31
C PHE A 112 1.14 14.57 3.67
N LEU A 113 1.83 13.44 3.91
CA LEU A 113 1.78 12.69 5.17
C LEU A 113 2.38 13.49 6.33
N SER A 114 3.40 14.31 6.08
CA SER A 114 4.01 15.17 7.10
C SER A 114 3.05 16.23 7.65
N LYS A 115 2.01 16.59 6.89
CA LYS A 115 0.98 17.56 7.32
C LYS A 115 -0.18 16.89 8.06
N GLN A 116 -0.26 15.58 8.06
CA GLN A 116 -1.31 14.81 8.74
C GLN A 116 -0.78 14.29 10.07
N THR A 117 -1.50 14.57 11.14
CA THR A 117 -1.13 14.11 12.48
C THR A 117 -2.02 12.96 12.93
N ILE A 118 -1.41 12.01 13.63
CA ILE A 118 -2.09 10.89 14.28
C ILE A 118 -1.76 10.84 15.76
N MET A 119 -2.70 10.35 16.54
CA MET A 119 -2.48 10.00 17.93
C MET A 119 -2.05 8.54 18.03
N THR A 120 -0.89 8.28 18.61
CA THR A 120 -0.31 6.93 18.69
C THR A 120 -0.70 6.14 19.94
N SER A 121 -1.34 6.79 20.91
CA SER A 121 -1.80 6.16 22.14
C SER A 121 -3.10 6.78 22.63
N ASN A 122 -4.00 5.92 23.13
CA ASN A 122 -5.23 6.33 23.82
C ASN A 122 -5.03 6.56 25.34
N LEU A 123 -3.80 6.44 25.83
CA LEU A 123 -3.44 6.67 27.24
C LEU A 123 -3.05 8.14 27.46
N ASN A 124 -3.11 8.60 28.71
CA ASN A 124 -2.93 10.01 29.14
C ASN A 124 -1.69 10.76 28.63
N ASN A 125 -0.77 10.08 27.98
CA ASN A 125 0.40 10.66 27.28
C ASN A 125 0.30 10.35 25.77
N ALA A 126 -0.79 10.75 25.14
CA ALA A 126 -0.93 10.62 23.68
C ALA A 126 0.17 11.41 22.98
N ALA A 127 1.16 10.72 22.46
CA ALA A 127 2.13 11.34 21.59
C ALA A 127 1.46 11.62 20.24
N VAL A 128 1.48 12.87 19.82
CA VAL A 128 1.07 13.28 18.48
C VAL A 128 2.29 13.21 17.59
N MET A 129 2.19 12.46 16.49
CA MET A 129 3.25 12.43 15.48
C MET A 129 2.64 12.62 14.09
N SER A 130 3.46 13.00 13.11
CA SER A 130 2.98 13.03 11.74
C SER A 130 2.82 11.61 11.18
N MET A 131 1.98 11.47 10.15
CA MET A 131 1.88 10.20 9.42
C MET A 131 3.22 9.83 8.76
N ASP A 132 4.02 10.81 8.37
CA ASP A 132 5.35 10.59 7.82
C ASP A 132 6.30 10.01 8.87
N ASP A 133 6.32 10.58 10.08
CA ASP A 133 7.10 10.02 11.20
C ASP A 133 6.67 8.59 11.54
N TYR A 134 5.35 8.33 11.52
CA TYR A 134 4.80 7.01 11.81
C TYR A 134 5.36 5.94 10.86
N PHE A 135 5.45 6.24 9.57
CA PHE A 135 6.02 5.33 8.58
C PHE A 135 7.55 5.29 8.65
N THR A 136 8.21 6.43 8.81
CA THR A 136 9.68 6.52 8.86
C THR A 136 10.25 5.80 10.08
N LEU A 137 9.58 5.88 11.22
CA LEU A 137 9.96 5.20 12.45
C LEU A 137 9.50 3.73 12.50
N ASN A 138 8.86 3.23 11.45
CA ASN A 138 8.28 1.88 11.40
C ASN A 138 7.36 1.58 12.59
N ALA A 139 6.56 2.56 13.02
CA ALA A 139 5.69 2.45 14.18
C ALA A 139 4.39 1.64 13.91
N TYR A 140 4.29 1.01 12.77
CA TYR A 140 3.16 0.19 12.34
C TYR A 140 3.43 -1.31 12.54
N LYS A 141 2.35 -2.07 12.59
CA LYS A 141 2.41 -3.54 12.63
C LYS A 141 1.94 -4.08 11.29
N VAL A 142 2.74 -4.92 10.66
CA VAL A 142 2.42 -5.55 9.38
C VAL A 142 2.56 -7.06 9.45
N LYS A 143 1.88 -7.74 8.51
CA LYS A 143 2.10 -9.15 8.23
C LYS A 143 2.81 -9.26 6.89
N ILE A 144 4.00 -9.86 6.89
CA ILE A 144 4.74 -10.10 5.65
C ILE A 144 4.00 -11.15 4.83
N TYR A 145 3.58 -10.80 3.62
CA TYR A 145 2.93 -11.73 2.71
C TYR A 145 3.79 -12.10 1.49
N LYS A 146 4.79 -11.27 1.18
CA LYS A 146 5.70 -11.46 0.05
C LYS A 146 7.06 -10.87 0.38
N THR A 147 8.11 -11.59 0.02
CA THR A 147 9.49 -11.08 0.10
C THR A 147 10.23 -11.37 -1.21
N THR A 148 11.13 -10.48 -1.59
CA THR A 148 12.02 -10.64 -2.75
C THR A 148 13.44 -10.81 -2.23
N ILE A 149 13.70 -11.95 -1.62
CA ILE A 149 15.04 -12.35 -1.21
C ILE A 149 15.62 -13.18 -2.36
N MET A 150 16.69 -12.70 -2.99
CA MET A 150 17.49 -13.37 -4.05
C MET A 150 16.73 -14.15 -5.16
N LEU A 151 15.54 -14.72 -4.90
CA LEU A 151 14.80 -15.57 -5.81
C LEU A 151 13.50 -14.97 -6.35
N GLY A 152 13.08 -13.80 -5.89
CA GLY A 152 11.84 -13.15 -6.33
C GLY A 152 10.55 -13.95 -6.07
N LYS A 153 10.58 -14.94 -5.16
CA LYS A 153 9.45 -15.83 -4.87
C LYS A 153 8.62 -15.32 -3.70
N THR A 154 7.31 -15.56 -3.74
CA THR A 154 6.44 -15.35 -2.57
C THR A 154 6.69 -16.41 -1.51
N LEU A 155 6.31 -16.13 -0.25
CA LEU A 155 6.38 -17.11 0.83
C LEU A 155 5.62 -18.40 0.49
N ALA A 156 4.46 -18.28 -0.14
CA ALA A 156 3.68 -19.43 -0.58
C ALA A 156 4.41 -20.26 -1.66
N GLN A 157 5.16 -19.62 -2.56
CA GLN A 157 5.96 -20.32 -3.57
C GLN A 157 7.19 -21.01 -2.99
N VAL A 158 7.77 -20.47 -1.91
CA VAL A 158 8.91 -21.09 -1.21
C VAL A 158 8.46 -22.26 -0.35
N ALA A 159 7.37 -22.09 0.38
CA ALA A 159 6.81 -23.10 1.30
C ALA A 159 5.97 -24.17 0.59
N GLY A 160 5.58 -23.94 -0.68
CA GLY A 160 4.59 -24.78 -1.37
C GLY A 160 3.21 -24.63 -0.76
N SER A 161 2.38 -25.69 -0.84
CA SER A 161 1.04 -25.72 -0.25
C SER A 161 1.01 -26.12 1.23
N ASP A 162 2.17 -26.29 1.87
CA ASP A 162 2.28 -26.72 3.25
C ASP A 162 2.17 -25.51 4.19
N SER A 163 1.04 -25.42 4.91
CA SER A 163 0.77 -24.31 5.83
C SER A 163 1.76 -24.24 7.01
N VAL A 164 2.32 -25.39 7.43
CA VAL A 164 3.30 -25.44 8.52
C VAL A 164 4.63 -24.84 8.07
N LYS A 165 5.08 -25.19 6.87
CA LYS A 165 6.28 -24.59 6.27
C LYS A 165 6.12 -23.10 6.02
N LEU A 166 4.94 -22.68 5.56
CA LEU A 166 4.63 -21.27 5.36
C LEU A 166 4.74 -20.47 6.66
N SER A 167 4.17 -20.99 7.75
CA SER A 167 4.23 -20.37 9.08
C SER A 167 5.63 -20.37 9.68
N ALA A 168 6.44 -21.38 9.40
CA ALA A 168 7.84 -21.46 9.83
C ALA A 168 8.69 -20.44 9.05
N GLU A 169 8.45 -20.30 7.76
CA GLU A 169 9.19 -19.36 6.91
C GLU A 169 8.83 -17.90 7.22
N GLN A 170 7.57 -17.61 7.54
CA GLN A 170 7.16 -16.30 8.05
C GLN A 170 7.92 -15.94 9.33
N ARG A 171 7.98 -16.84 10.31
CA ARG A 171 8.71 -16.62 11.58
C ARG A 171 10.22 -16.45 11.42
N ARG A 172 10.80 -16.99 10.36
CA ARG A 172 12.22 -16.83 10.06
C ARG A 172 12.56 -15.43 9.52
N ILE A 173 11.61 -14.77 8.88
CA ILE A 173 11.77 -13.47 8.24
C ILE A 173 11.43 -12.31 9.19
N GLU A 174 10.50 -12.54 10.13
CA GLU A 174 10.15 -11.60 11.21
C GLU A 174 11.25 -11.52 12.29
#